data_1a5dd555ca9f0620e7ada18f9449be2f
#
_entry.id   1a5dd555ca9f0620e7ada18f9449be2f
#
_cell.length_a   1.000
_cell.length_b   1.000
_cell.length_c   1.000
_cell.angle_alpha   90.00
_cell.angle_beta   90.00
_cell.angle_gamma   90.00
#
_symmetry.space_group_name_H-M   'P 1'
#
loop_
_entity.id
_entity.type
_entity.pdbx_description
1 polymer ?
#
loop_
_entity_poly.entity_id
_entity_poly.type
_entity_poly.pdbx_seq_one_letter_code
_entity_poly.pdbx_strand_id
1 'polypeptide(L)'
;MPETFALRRVSKLSLGFRFPSKGAFIDTRRHLLGTGSESRRHGLARKSDDPTPFDIQAEMTLKTNFFATRNVCTELLPIVKPHGRVVNVSSSQGSQALENCSEDLQEKFRCETLTEEDLVDLMKKFVEDTKNEVHEREGWPNSAYGVSKLGVTVLSRILARRLEEKRKADRILLNACCPGWVKTDLGGACASRTVEEGAETPVYLALLPPDATEPHGQLVRDKVVQNW
;
A
#
# COMPACT_ATOMS: atom_id res chain seq x y z
N MET A 1 -4.26 -26.87 19.74
CA MET A 1 -4.71 -26.87 18.32
C MET A 1 -5.17 -25.47 17.88
N PRO A 2 -4.24 -24.51 17.56
CA PRO A 2 -4.61 -23.16 17.08
C PRO A 2 -4.56 -23.01 15.55
N GLU A 3 -4.07 -24.00 14.80
CA GLU A 3 -3.87 -23.87 13.34
C GLU A 3 -5.15 -23.81 12.50
N THR A 4 -6.24 -24.39 12.98
CA THR A 4 -7.52 -24.45 12.23
C THR A 4 -8.27 -23.14 12.19
N PHE A 5 -7.99 -22.20 13.09
CA PHE A 5 -8.74 -20.92 13.16
C PHE A 5 -8.17 -19.87 12.19
N ALA A 6 -6.86 -19.84 12.00
CA ALA A 6 -6.20 -18.91 11.06
C ALA A 6 -6.53 -19.27 9.61
N LEU A 7 -6.53 -20.56 9.25
CA LEU A 7 -6.87 -21.02 7.90
C LEU A 7 -8.34 -20.76 7.52
N ARG A 8 -9.28 -20.79 8.48
CA ARG A 8 -10.69 -20.46 8.21
C ARG A 8 -10.94 -18.97 7.98
N ARG A 9 -10.12 -18.08 8.55
CA ARG A 9 -10.18 -16.64 8.27
C ARG A 9 -9.59 -16.30 6.89
N VAL A 10 -8.51 -16.95 6.50
CA VAL A 10 -7.87 -16.78 5.19
C VAL A 10 -8.75 -17.31 4.05
N SER A 11 -9.54 -18.37 4.27
CA SER A 11 -10.44 -18.94 3.25
C SER A 11 -11.64 -18.04 2.91
N LYS A 12 -11.98 -17.07 3.76
CA LYS A 12 -12.98 -16.02 3.45
C LYS A 12 -12.37 -14.80 2.76
N LEU A 13 -11.04 -14.72 2.73
CA LEU A 13 -10.30 -13.76 1.93
C LEU A 13 -10.14 -14.38 0.54
N SER A 14 -11.05 -14.10 -0.40
CA SER A 14 -10.91 -14.57 -1.78
C SER A 14 -9.70 -13.90 -2.44
N LEU A 15 -8.52 -14.45 -2.16
CA LEU A 15 -7.27 -14.19 -2.87
C LEU A 15 -7.43 -14.80 -4.27
N GLY A 16 -7.94 -14.01 -5.20
CA GLY A 16 -8.24 -14.46 -6.55
C GLY A 16 -7.03 -14.60 -7.45
N PHE A 17 -5.94 -15.25 -6.99
CA PHE A 17 -4.91 -15.82 -7.85
C PHE A 17 -4.18 -16.93 -7.10
N ARG A 18 -4.31 -18.14 -7.61
CA ARG A 18 -3.51 -19.28 -7.21
C ARG A 18 -2.23 -19.26 -8.02
N PHE A 19 -1.15 -18.70 -7.48
CA PHE A 19 0.17 -18.87 -8.06
C PHE A 19 0.84 -20.11 -7.45
N PRO A 20 1.61 -20.88 -8.23
CA PRO A 20 2.35 -21.99 -7.69
C PRO A 20 3.44 -21.47 -6.75
N SER A 21 3.21 -21.65 -5.48
CA SER A 21 4.16 -21.82 -4.36
C SER A 21 5.05 -20.69 -3.86
N LYS A 22 5.16 -19.44 -4.43
CA LYS A 22 6.26 -18.55 -3.99
C LYS A 22 5.98 -17.04 -3.83
N GLY A 23 4.78 -16.53 -4.10
CA GLY A 23 4.51 -15.08 -3.94
C GLY A 23 3.12 -14.78 -3.39
N ALA A 24 2.99 -13.81 -2.50
CA ALA A 24 1.73 -13.28 -2.00
C ALA A 24 1.53 -11.84 -2.49
N PHE A 25 0.42 -11.60 -3.17
CA PHE A 25 -0.04 -10.25 -3.54
C PHE A 25 -1.00 -9.74 -2.46
N ILE A 26 -0.72 -8.55 -1.95
CA ILE A 26 -1.64 -7.83 -1.09
C ILE A 26 -2.25 -6.69 -1.92
N ASP A 27 -3.40 -6.95 -2.52
CA ASP A 27 -4.28 -5.93 -3.09
C ASP A 27 -5.58 -5.87 -2.27
N THR A 28 -5.67 -4.88 -1.42
CA THR A 28 -6.80 -4.71 -0.49
C THR A 28 -8.09 -4.30 -1.18
N ARG A 29 -8.07 -3.92 -2.46
CA ARG A 29 -9.25 -3.45 -3.20
C ARG A 29 -10.35 -4.48 -3.38
N ARG A 30 -10.04 -5.78 -3.37
CA ARG A 30 -11.05 -6.86 -3.47
C ARG A 30 -11.76 -7.19 -2.17
N HIS A 31 -11.26 -6.72 -1.04
CA HIS A 31 -11.84 -7.05 0.28
C HIS A 31 -13.13 -6.31 0.59
N LEU A 32 -13.41 -5.20 -0.09
CA LEU A 32 -14.56 -4.34 0.16
C LEU A 32 -15.70 -4.53 -0.85
N LEU A 33 -15.60 -5.46 -1.78
CA LEU A 33 -16.65 -5.74 -2.77
C LEU A 33 -17.90 -6.43 -2.18
N GLY A 34 -18.02 -6.56 -0.87
CA GLY A 34 -19.16 -7.16 -0.18
C GLY A 34 -20.30 -6.22 0.19
N THR A 35 -20.13 -4.92 0.13
CA THR A 35 -21.17 -3.96 0.55
C THR A 35 -21.18 -2.71 -0.34
N GLY A 36 -22.08 -2.72 -1.34
CA GLY A 36 -22.63 -1.50 -1.91
C GLY A 36 -21.76 -0.69 -2.87
N SER A 37 -22.43 0.03 -3.73
CA SER A 37 -21.91 0.91 -4.79
C SER A 37 -21.06 2.11 -4.28
N GLU A 38 -21.06 2.39 -3.00
CA GLU A 38 -20.33 3.53 -2.39
C GLU A 38 -18.82 3.29 -2.27
N SER A 39 -18.39 2.06 -1.95
CA SER A 39 -16.96 1.74 -1.79
C SER A 39 -16.13 1.88 -3.08
N ARG A 40 -16.76 1.86 -4.24
CA ARG A 40 -16.07 2.01 -5.54
C ARG A 40 -15.64 3.43 -5.86
N ARG A 41 -16.24 4.43 -5.24
CA ARG A 41 -15.99 5.86 -5.55
C ARG A 41 -14.80 6.44 -4.80
N HIS A 42 -14.53 5.99 -3.60
CA HIS A 42 -13.55 6.59 -2.68
C HIS A 42 -12.09 6.17 -2.92
N GLY A 43 -11.85 5.13 -3.74
CA GLY A 43 -10.51 4.72 -4.15
C GLY A 43 -10.00 5.42 -5.42
N LEU A 44 -10.77 6.34 -6.01
CA LEU A 44 -10.51 6.92 -7.33
C LEU A 44 -9.63 8.16 -7.21
N ALA A 45 -8.42 8.04 -7.67
CA ALA A 45 -7.37 9.04 -7.66
C ALA A 45 -7.61 10.29 -8.53
N ARG A 46 -8.73 10.54 -9.08
CA ARG A 46 -9.05 11.75 -9.87
C ARG A 46 -10.54 11.82 -10.24
N LYS A 47 -11.32 12.42 -9.36
CA LYS A 47 -12.47 13.19 -9.80
C LYS A 47 -12.45 14.49 -9.00
N SER A 48 -12.04 15.57 -9.65
CA SER A 48 -12.24 16.94 -9.18
C SER A 48 -13.73 17.26 -8.92
N ASP A 49 -14.62 16.35 -9.28
CA ASP A 49 -16.08 16.50 -9.24
C ASP A 49 -16.77 15.48 -8.30
N ASP A 50 -16.02 14.80 -7.40
CA ASP A 50 -16.65 13.95 -6.39
C ASP A 50 -17.25 14.87 -5.31
N PRO A 51 -18.59 14.89 -5.12
CA PRO A 51 -19.24 15.77 -4.15
C PRO A 51 -19.03 15.33 -2.70
N THR A 52 -18.35 14.22 -2.46
CA THR A 52 -18.06 13.71 -1.13
C THR A 52 -17.14 14.69 -0.38
N PRO A 53 -17.46 15.14 0.83
CA PRO A 53 -16.58 15.97 1.64
C PRO A 53 -15.19 15.37 1.79
N PHE A 54 -14.15 16.21 1.80
CA PHE A 54 -12.76 15.74 1.75
C PHE A 54 -12.37 14.90 2.99
N ASP A 55 -12.87 15.23 4.16
CA ASP A 55 -12.70 14.46 5.40
C ASP A 55 -13.22 13.04 5.28
N ILE A 56 -14.40 12.86 4.68
CA ILE A 56 -14.98 11.53 4.39
C ILE A 56 -14.11 10.79 3.37
N GLN A 57 -13.67 11.48 2.30
CA GLN A 57 -12.73 10.88 1.35
C GLN A 57 -11.44 10.43 2.03
N ALA A 58 -10.85 11.25 2.90
CA ALA A 58 -9.63 10.95 3.64
C ALA A 58 -9.83 9.71 4.54
N GLU A 59 -10.86 9.71 5.37
CA GLU A 59 -11.15 8.59 6.28
C GLU A 59 -11.33 7.27 5.53
N MET A 60 -12.19 7.25 4.51
CA MET A 60 -12.50 6.02 3.75
C MET A 60 -11.29 5.53 2.94
N THR A 61 -10.53 6.45 2.36
CA THR A 61 -9.34 6.11 1.57
C THR A 61 -8.23 5.56 2.45
N LEU A 62 -7.94 6.19 3.60
CA LEU A 62 -6.94 5.69 4.54
C LEU A 62 -7.36 4.34 5.12
N LYS A 63 -8.62 4.19 5.53
CA LYS A 63 -9.17 2.92 6.02
C LYS A 63 -8.95 1.79 5.03
N THR A 64 -9.21 2.04 3.74
CA THR A 64 -9.12 1.03 2.68
C THR A 64 -7.68 0.77 2.25
N ASN A 65 -6.92 1.82 1.93
CA ASN A 65 -5.62 1.65 1.30
C ASN A 65 -4.49 1.40 2.33
N PHE A 66 -4.51 2.10 3.46
CA PHE A 66 -3.44 2.01 4.44
C PHE A 66 -3.77 1.04 5.58
N PHE A 67 -4.82 1.29 6.35
CA PHE A 67 -5.12 0.47 7.54
C PHE A 67 -5.45 -0.98 7.19
N ALA A 68 -6.20 -1.22 6.12
CA ALA A 68 -6.47 -2.59 5.69
C ALA A 68 -5.21 -3.30 5.18
N THR A 69 -4.32 -2.63 4.42
CA THR A 69 -3.03 -3.20 4.00
C THR A 69 -2.16 -3.53 5.21
N ARG A 70 -2.07 -2.63 6.18
CA ARG A 70 -1.36 -2.86 7.44
C ARG A 70 -1.89 -4.11 8.16
N ASN A 71 -3.21 -4.21 8.33
CA ASN A 71 -3.84 -5.35 9.02
C ASN A 71 -3.53 -6.67 8.29
N VAL A 72 -3.61 -6.68 6.95
CA VAL A 72 -3.25 -7.86 6.15
C VAL A 72 -1.77 -8.22 6.32
N CYS A 73 -0.87 -7.24 6.33
CA CYS A 73 0.55 -7.49 6.59
C CYS A 73 0.77 -8.05 8.00
N THR A 74 0.10 -7.51 9.02
CA THR A 74 0.20 -7.99 10.41
C THR A 74 -0.19 -9.47 10.54
N GLU A 75 -1.26 -9.87 9.86
CA GLU A 75 -1.76 -11.26 9.92
C GLU A 75 -0.95 -12.23 9.04
N LEU A 76 -0.46 -11.79 7.88
CA LEU A 76 0.16 -12.69 6.93
C LEU A 76 1.68 -12.78 7.02
N LEU A 77 2.39 -11.69 7.37
CA LEU A 77 3.86 -11.73 7.43
C LEU A 77 4.42 -12.81 8.35
N PRO A 78 3.83 -13.10 9.53
CA PRO A 78 4.33 -14.18 10.40
C PRO A 78 4.32 -15.56 9.75
N ILE A 79 3.41 -15.80 8.82
CA ILE A 79 3.24 -17.11 8.16
C ILE A 79 3.85 -17.17 6.74
N VAL A 80 4.47 -16.11 6.28
CA VAL A 80 5.23 -16.11 5.01
C VAL A 80 6.43 -17.04 5.17
N LYS A 81 6.58 -17.99 4.25
CA LYS A 81 7.68 -18.98 4.26
C LYS A 81 9.00 -18.30 3.87
N PRO A 82 10.15 -18.92 4.25
CA PRO A 82 11.46 -18.50 3.74
C PRO A 82 11.45 -18.36 2.22
N HIS A 83 12.19 -17.36 1.72
CA HIS A 83 12.24 -16.93 0.32
C HIS A 83 10.90 -16.42 -0.23
N GLY A 84 9.94 -16.06 0.64
CA GLY A 84 8.67 -15.45 0.23
C GLY A 84 8.85 -14.06 -0.38
N ARG A 85 7.89 -13.67 -1.21
CA ARG A 85 7.85 -12.34 -1.85
C ARG A 85 6.54 -11.67 -1.50
N VAL A 86 6.62 -10.46 -0.95
CA VAL A 86 5.46 -9.66 -0.56
C VAL A 86 5.49 -8.37 -1.36
N VAL A 87 4.39 -8.05 -2.02
CA VAL A 87 4.28 -6.89 -2.90
C VAL A 87 3.06 -6.07 -2.50
N ASN A 88 3.29 -4.89 -1.93
CA ASN A 88 2.24 -3.94 -1.60
C ASN A 88 2.00 -3.01 -2.80
N VAL A 89 0.78 -2.99 -3.31
CA VAL A 89 0.44 -2.12 -4.44
C VAL A 89 0.26 -0.69 -3.94
N SER A 90 1.28 0.13 -4.15
CA SER A 90 1.31 1.56 -3.88
C SER A 90 1.07 2.39 -5.15
N SER A 91 1.66 3.58 -5.25
CA SER A 91 1.55 4.47 -6.39
C SER A 91 2.63 5.56 -6.34
N SER A 92 3.08 6.04 -7.50
CA SER A 92 3.89 7.26 -7.62
C SER A 92 3.17 8.52 -7.09
N GLN A 93 1.85 8.49 -6.96
CA GLN A 93 1.09 9.55 -6.28
C GLN A 93 1.47 9.66 -4.79
N GLY A 94 1.99 8.58 -4.18
CA GLY A 94 2.54 8.64 -2.82
C GLY A 94 3.81 9.49 -2.75
N SER A 95 4.72 9.34 -3.70
CA SER A 95 5.93 10.18 -3.80
C SER A 95 5.57 11.64 -4.06
N GLN A 96 4.63 11.89 -4.97
CA GLN A 96 4.15 13.24 -5.23
C GLN A 96 3.46 13.87 -4.00
N ALA A 97 2.72 13.09 -3.22
CA ALA A 97 2.13 13.57 -1.98
C ALA A 97 3.20 13.95 -0.95
N LEU A 98 4.28 13.16 -0.85
CA LEU A 98 5.41 13.49 0.02
C LEU A 98 6.08 14.80 -0.38
N GLU A 99 6.34 15.01 -1.67
CA GLU A 99 6.91 16.26 -2.19
C GLU A 99 6.04 17.49 -1.88
N ASN A 100 4.72 17.31 -1.80
CA ASN A 100 3.75 18.35 -1.49
C ASN A 100 3.45 18.49 0.02
N CYS A 101 4.07 17.69 0.88
CA CYS A 101 4.03 17.88 2.33
C CYS A 101 4.96 19.02 2.75
N SER A 102 4.72 19.58 3.94
CA SER A 102 5.70 20.47 4.59
C SER A 102 7.04 19.73 4.81
N GLU A 103 8.14 20.51 4.93
CA GLU A 103 9.47 19.95 5.21
C GLU A 103 9.48 19.06 6.46
N ASP A 104 8.82 19.50 7.54
CA ASP A 104 8.70 18.71 8.78
C ASP A 104 8.06 17.33 8.57
N LEU A 105 7.00 17.27 7.76
CA LEU A 105 6.36 16.00 7.43
C LEU A 105 7.23 15.14 6.52
N GLN A 106 7.91 15.76 5.54
CA GLN A 106 8.85 15.06 4.67
C GLN A 106 9.97 14.41 5.48
N GLU A 107 10.57 15.15 6.43
CA GLU A 107 11.61 14.62 7.33
C GLU A 107 11.10 13.45 8.16
N LYS A 108 9.89 13.58 8.74
CA LYS A 108 9.26 12.49 9.51
C LYS A 108 9.09 11.23 8.66
N PHE A 109 8.54 11.34 7.45
CA PHE A 109 8.33 10.18 6.58
C PHE A 109 9.63 9.57 6.06
N ARG A 110 10.68 10.37 5.86
CA ARG A 110 12.00 9.90 5.42
C ARG A 110 12.85 9.34 6.56
N CYS A 111 12.48 9.57 7.80
CA CYS A 111 13.22 9.11 8.97
C CYS A 111 13.43 7.59 8.93
N GLU A 112 14.70 7.16 8.99
CA GLU A 112 15.04 5.73 8.93
C GLU A 112 14.61 4.97 10.20
N THR A 113 14.44 5.67 11.31
CA THR A 113 14.02 5.08 12.59
C THR A 113 12.52 5.18 12.82
N LEU A 114 11.74 5.74 11.87
CA LEU A 114 10.28 5.82 11.98
C LEU A 114 9.70 4.44 12.28
N THR A 115 8.89 4.35 13.33
CA THR A 115 8.22 3.11 13.72
C THR A 115 6.88 2.94 12.99
N GLU A 116 6.32 1.73 13.05
CA GLU A 116 4.98 1.47 12.52
C GLU A 116 3.91 2.24 13.30
N GLU A 117 4.09 2.38 14.60
CA GLU A 117 3.22 3.12 15.50
C GLU A 117 3.23 4.61 15.16
N ASP A 118 4.40 5.21 14.98
CA ASP A 118 4.53 6.61 14.55
C ASP A 118 3.86 6.85 13.19
N LEU A 119 4.03 5.93 12.24
CA LEU A 119 3.35 6.02 10.95
C LEU A 119 1.83 5.95 11.08
N VAL A 120 1.32 5.06 11.93
CA VAL A 120 -0.13 4.96 12.23
C VAL A 120 -0.65 6.28 12.80
N ASP A 121 0.08 6.89 13.70
CA ASP A 121 -0.33 8.15 14.33
C ASP A 121 -0.28 9.31 13.33
N LEU A 122 0.70 9.36 12.43
CA LEU A 122 0.71 10.31 11.31
C LEU A 122 -0.53 10.14 10.40
N MET A 123 -0.88 8.91 10.05
CA MET A 123 -2.05 8.64 9.20
C MET A 123 -3.38 8.99 9.89
N LYS A 124 -3.48 8.77 11.20
CA LYS A 124 -4.64 9.21 12.00
C LYS A 124 -4.70 10.73 12.10
N LYS A 125 -3.54 11.38 12.35
CA LYS A 125 -3.47 12.84 12.39
C LYS A 125 -3.95 13.46 11.08
N PHE A 126 -3.53 12.94 9.93
CA PHE A 126 -4.03 13.42 8.64
C PHE A 126 -5.57 13.39 8.58
N VAL A 127 -6.20 12.26 8.97
CA VAL A 127 -7.68 12.14 8.98
C VAL A 127 -8.32 13.14 9.96
N GLU A 128 -7.73 13.33 11.12
CA GLU A 128 -8.22 14.29 12.10
C GLU A 128 -8.08 15.73 11.60
N ASP A 129 -6.94 16.08 11.01
CA ASP A 129 -6.69 17.41 10.45
C ASP A 129 -7.65 17.73 9.29
N THR A 130 -8.05 16.72 8.49
CA THR A 130 -9.07 16.91 7.46
C THR A 130 -10.45 17.15 8.05
N LYS A 131 -10.83 16.47 9.12
CA LYS A 131 -12.11 16.69 9.83
C LYS A 131 -12.20 18.08 10.45
N ASN A 132 -11.07 18.60 10.89
CA ASN A 132 -10.94 19.93 11.47
C ASN A 132 -10.68 21.03 10.43
N GLU A 133 -10.65 20.70 9.14
CA GLU A 133 -10.37 21.62 8.02
C GLU A 133 -9.03 22.37 8.14
N VAL A 134 -8.02 21.72 8.76
CA VAL A 134 -6.72 22.34 9.04
C VAL A 134 -5.56 21.64 8.33
N HIS A 135 -5.82 20.57 7.57
CA HIS A 135 -4.79 19.70 7.00
C HIS A 135 -3.75 20.48 6.15
N GLU A 136 -4.16 21.43 5.31
CA GLU A 136 -3.22 22.22 4.52
C GLU A 136 -2.32 23.11 5.42
N ARG A 137 -2.90 23.73 6.46
CA ARG A 137 -2.13 24.50 7.45
C ARG A 137 -1.15 23.63 8.24
N GLU A 138 -1.51 22.37 8.51
CA GLU A 138 -0.68 21.39 9.19
C GLU A 138 0.34 20.72 8.23
N GLY A 139 0.43 21.20 6.99
CA GLY A 139 1.43 20.80 6.01
C GLY A 139 1.07 19.57 5.17
N TRP A 140 -0.17 19.10 5.21
CA TRP A 140 -0.63 17.98 4.38
C TRP A 140 -1.09 18.44 3.00
N PRO A 141 -0.86 17.63 1.94
CA PRO A 141 -1.40 17.91 0.62
C PRO A 141 -2.90 17.58 0.55
N ASN A 142 -3.61 18.30 -0.29
CA ASN A 142 -5.04 18.04 -0.56
C ASN A 142 -5.24 16.83 -1.47
N SER A 143 -4.76 15.66 -1.02
CA SER A 143 -4.82 14.40 -1.76
C SER A 143 -4.92 13.19 -0.81
N ALA A 144 -6.14 12.78 -0.48
CA ALA A 144 -6.38 11.60 0.36
C ALA A 144 -5.75 10.33 -0.24
N TYR A 145 -5.88 10.14 -1.56
CA TYR A 145 -5.27 9.02 -2.26
C TYR A 145 -3.73 9.07 -2.18
N GLY A 146 -3.13 10.21 -2.46
CA GLY A 146 -1.68 10.39 -2.40
C GLY A 146 -1.13 10.07 -1.02
N VAL A 147 -1.71 10.65 0.05
CA VAL A 147 -1.31 10.39 1.44
C VAL A 147 -1.49 8.91 1.80
N SER A 148 -2.58 8.26 1.37
CA SER A 148 -2.77 6.84 1.63
C SER A 148 -1.68 5.97 0.97
N LYS A 149 -1.25 6.32 -0.24
CA LYS A 149 -0.20 5.59 -0.98
C LYS A 149 1.19 5.91 -0.45
N LEU A 150 1.44 7.14 0.03
CA LEU A 150 2.61 7.46 0.83
C LEU A 150 2.70 6.53 2.06
N GLY A 151 1.63 6.43 2.82
CA GLY A 151 1.55 5.53 3.96
C GLY A 151 1.87 4.07 3.61
N VAL A 152 1.33 3.53 2.51
CA VAL A 152 1.63 2.16 2.05
C VAL A 152 3.10 1.98 1.68
N THR A 153 3.72 2.98 1.05
CA THR A 153 5.15 2.94 0.68
C THR A 153 6.03 2.94 1.93
N VAL A 154 5.78 3.85 2.87
CA VAL A 154 6.53 3.94 4.14
C VAL A 154 6.32 2.69 4.99
N LEU A 155 5.09 2.18 5.10
CA LEU A 155 4.79 0.91 5.77
C LEU A 155 5.64 -0.24 5.20
N SER A 156 5.76 -0.31 3.88
CA SER A 156 6.56 -1.35 3.23
C SER A 156 8.04 -1.26 3.61
N ARG A 157 8.61 -0.04 3.71
CA ARG A 157 9.98 0.18 4.23
C ARG A 157 10.13 -0.32 5.66
N ILE A 158 9.22 0.09 6.53
CA ILE A 158 9.26 -0.28 7.97
C ILE A 158 9.18 -1.80 8.13
N LEU A 159 8.25 -2.45 7.44
CA LEU A 159 8.07 -3.90 7.50
C LEU A 159 9.27 -4.66 6.91
N ALA A 160 9.87 -4.16 5.83
CA ALA A 160 11.08 -4.74 5.26
C ALA A 160 12.26 -4.65 6.25
N ARG A 161 12.50 -3.49 6.86
CA ARG A 161 13.51 -3.34 7.92
C ARG A 161 13.28 -4.32 9.07
N ARG A 162 12.04 -4.47 9.54
CA ARG A 162 11.68 -5.44 10.59
C ARG A 162 11.95 -6.90 10.17
N LEU A 163 11.72 -7.24 8.91
CA LEU A 163 12.03 -8.57 8.37
C LEU A 163 13.55 -8.80 8.33
N GLU A 164 14.33 -7.80 7.92
CA GLU A 164 15.79 -7.88 7.93
C GLU A 164 16.34 -8.05 9.36
N GLU A 165 15.77 -7.36 10.34
CA GLU A 165 16.18 -7.46 11.75
C GLU A 165 15.80 -8.81 12.40
N LYS A 166 14.57 -9.29 12.15
CA LYS A 166 14.01 -10.43 12.91
C LYS A 166 14.04 -11.74 12.16
N ARG A 167 14.10 -11.71 10.83
CA ARG A 167 13.94 -12.88 9.94
C ARG A 167 14.92 -12.87 8.76
N LYS A 168 16.11 -12.30 8.95
CA LYS A 168 17.15 -12.19 7.92
C LYS A 168 17.46 -13.53 7.24
N ALA A 169 17.56 -14.61 8.01
CA ALA A 169 17.82 -15.94 7.48
C ALA A 169 16.74 -16.46 6.52
N ASP A 170 15.51 -15.96 6.65
CA ASP A 170 14.38 -16.36 5.80
C ASP A 170 14.43 -15.75 4.40
N ARG A 171 15.23 -14.71 4.17
CA ARG A 171 15.37 -14.02 2.87
C ARG A 171 14.04 -13.63 2.23
N ILE A 172 13.10 -13.16 3.06
CA ILE A 172 11.80 -12.65 2.59
C ILE A 172 12.02 -11.25 2.04
N LEU A 173 11.60 -11.01 0.79
CA LEU A 173 11.63 -9.67 0.20
C LEU A 173 10.23 -9.06 0.23
N LEU A 174 10.14 -7.82 0.74
CA LEU A 174 8.92 -7.05 0.80
C LEU A 174 9.16 -5.70 0.13
N ASN A 175 8.32 -5.35 -0.86
CA ASN A 175 8.44 -4.10 -1.60
C ASN A 175 7.07 -3.46 -1.83
N ALA A 176 7.08 -2.15 -2.04
CA ALA A 176 5.97 -1.41 -2.63
C ALA A 176 6.13 -1.37 -4.16
N CYS A 177 5.03 -1.32 -4.91
CA CYS A 177 5.10 -1.12 -6.36
C CYS A 177 4.06 -0.12 -6.86
N CYS A 178 4.41 0.60 -7.93
CA CYS A 178 3.47 1.41 -8.70
C CYS A 178 3.20 0.71 -10.04
N PRO A 179 1.94 0.28 -10.32
CA PRO A 179 1.59 -0.36 -11.60
C PRO A 179 1.47 0.65 -12.76
N GLY A 180 1.59 1.95 -12.49
CA GLY A 180 1.25 3.00 -13.43
C GLY A 180 -0.27 3.27 -13.51
N TRP A 181 -0.71 4.02 -14.51
CA TRP A 181 -2.13 4.34 -14.73
C TRP A 181 -2.77 3.31 -15.66
N VAL A 182 -3.50 2.38 -15.06
CA VAL A 182 -3.98 1.15 -15.71
C VAL A 182 -5.48 1.24 -16.03
N LYS A 183 -5.90 0.78 -17.21
CA LYS A 183 -7.29 0.68 -17.65
C LYS A 183 -8.06 -0.33 -16.81
N THR A 184 -8.68 0.15 -15.76
CA THR A 184 -9.50 -0.59 -14.80
C THR A 184 -10.67 0.29 -14.38
N ASP A 185 -11.64 -0.23 -13.65
CA ASP A 185 -12.71 0.59 -13.05
C ASP A 185 -12.18 1.75 -12.22
N LEU A 186 -10.98 1.61 -11.64
CA LEU A 186 -10.29 2.66 -10.88
C LEU A 186 -9.61 3.68 -11.79
N GLY A 187 -8.89 3.22 -12.81
CA GLY A 187 -8.10 4.09 -13.69
C GLY A 187 -8.92 4.76 -14.78
N GLY A 188 -10.06 4.20 -15.12
CA GLY A 188 -10.93 4.67 -16.21
C GLY A 188 -10.41 4.35 -17.61
N ALA A 189 -11.22 4.68 -18.62
CA ALA A 189 -10.92 4.35 -20.02
C ALA A 189 -9.72 5.13 -20.60
N CYS A 190 -9.44 6.33 -20.05
CA CYS A 190 -8.34 7.19 -20.49
C CYS A 190 -6.97 6.77 -19.93
N ALA A 191 -6.91 5.72 -19.12
CA ALA A 191 -5.63 5.25 -18.57
C ALA A 191 -4.69 4.81 -19.71
N SER A 192 -3.39 5.02 -19.51
CA SER A 192 -2.36 4.82 -20.54
C SER A 192 -1.90 3.37 -20.68
N ARG A 193 -2.17 2.52 -19.68
CA ARG A 193 -1.67 1.13 -19.64
C ARG A 193 -2.81 0.12 -19.72
N THR A 194 -2.53 -1.01 -20.36
CA THR A 194 -3.40 -2.19 -20.28
C THR A 194 -3.27 -2.85 -18.89
N VAL A 195 -4.14 -3.82 -18.60
CA VAL A 195 -4.08 -4.59 -17.35
C VAL A 195 -2.80 -5.43 -17.29
N GLU A 196 -2.38 -5.99 -18.42
CA GLU A 196 -1.15 -6.77 -18.58
C GLU A 196 0.09 -5.93 -18.29
N GLU A 197 0.19 -4.75 -18.92
CA GLU A 197 1.28 -3.80 -18.65
C GLU A 197 1.31 -3.34 -17.19
N GLY A 198 0.15 -3.12 -16.59
CA GLY A 198 0.03 -2.78 -15.16
C GLY A 198 0.48 -3.91 -14.22
N ALA A 199 0.34 -5.16 -14.67
CA ALA A 199 0.73 -6.33 -13.89
C ALA A 199 2.24 -6.64 -13.95
N GLU A 200 2.99 -6.09 -14.89
CA GLU A 200 4.40 -6.43 -15.10
C GLU A 200 5.28 -6.20 -13.86
N THR A 201 5.22 -5.03 -13.27
CA THR A 201 6.06 -4.73 -12.09
C THR A 201 5.68 -5.56 -10.85
N PRO A 202 4.40 -5.65 -10.44
CA PRO A 202 4.03 -6.52 -9.34
C PRO A 202 4.40 -7.99 -9.57
N VAL A 203 4.22 -8.52 -10.79
CA VAL A 203 4.61 -9.90 -11.14
C VAL A 203 6.12 -10.08 -11.08
N TYR A 204 6.89 -9.14 -11.64
CA TYR A 204 8.35 -9.15 -11.54
C TYR A 204 8.83 -9.27 -10.09
N LEU A 205 8.29 -8.45 -9.19
CA LEU A 205 8.65 -8.48 -7.77
C LEU A 205 8.23 -9.79 -7.07
N ALA A 206 7.08 -10.34 -7.43
CA ALA A 206 6.58 -11.58 -6.85
C ALA A 206 7.37 -12.82 -7.33
N LEU A 207 8.04 -12.73 -8.48
CA LEU A 207 8.80 -13.81 -9.08
C LEU A 207 10.32 -13.62 -8.98
N LEU A 208 10.80 -12.69 -8.17
CA LEU A 208 12.25 -12.55 -7.91
C LEU A 208 12.87 -13.89 -7.48
N PRO A 209 14.06 -14.24 -7.99
CA PRO A 209 14.72 -15.49 -7.66
C PRO A 209 14.83 -15.74 -6.15
N PRO A 210 14.87 -17.01 -5.69
CA PRO A 210 14.96 -17.31 -4.26
C PRO A 210 16.21 -16.78 -3.57
N ASP A 211 17.29 -16.64 -4.33
CA ASP A 211 18.59 -16.11 -3.90
C ASP A 211 18.70 -14.58 -4.05
N ALA A 212 17.72 -13.92 -4.65
CA ALA A 212 17.70 -12.47 -4.72
C ALA A 212 17.70 -11.84 -3.32
N THR A 213 18.52 -10.81 -3.15
CA THR A 213 18.61 -9.99 -1.93
C THR A 213 17.98 -8.62 -2.10
N GLU A 214 17.74 -8.19 -3.32
CA GLU A 214 17.17 -6.90 -3.67
C GLU A 214 16.19 -7.02 -4.87
N PRO A 215 15.28 -6.05 -5.04
CA PRO A 215 14.98 -4.93 -4.13
C PRO A 215 14.31 -5.39 -2.84
N HIS A 216 14.57 -4.67 -1.72
CA HIS A 216 13.95 -4.89 -0.41
C HIS A 216 13.60 -3.56 0.25
N GLY A 217 12.36 -3.38 0.68
CA GLY A 217 11.88 -2.14 1.28
C GLY A 217 11.77 -0.96 0.30
N GLN A 218 11.74 -1.22 -1.00
CA GLN A 218 11.79 -0.19 -2.03
C GLN A 218 10.42 0.07 -2.67
N LEU A 219 10.25 1.28 -3.23
CA LEU A 219 9.18 1.55 -4.19
C LEU A 219 9.72 1.24 -5.60
N VAL A 220 9.03 0.34 -6.31
CA VAL A 220 9.44 -0.09 -7.64
C VAL A 220 8.37 0.28 -8.67
N ARG A 221 8.78 0.89 -9.78
CA ARG A 221 7.94 1.17 -10.94
C ARG A 221 8.71 0.80 -12.21
N ASP A 222 8.03 0.20 -13.16
CA ASP A 222 8.65 -0.24 -14.42
C ASP A 222 9.87 -1.15 -14.21
N LYS A 223 9.80 -1.99 -13.15
CA LYS A 223 10.89 -2.89 -12.69
C LYS A 223 12.15 -2.16 -12.20
N VAL A 224 12.07 -0.84 -12.00
CA VAL A 224 13.16 0.03 -11.54
C VAL A 224 12.81 0.61 -10.17
N VAL A 225 13.80 0.60 -9.25
CA VAL A 225 13.66 1.25 -7.93
C VAL A 225 13.51 2.76 -8.14
N GLN A 226 12.57 3.34 -7.43
CA GLN A 226 12.28 4.78 -7.49
C GLN A 226 12.88 5.48 -6.27
N ASN A 227 13.52 6.62 -6.51
CA ASN A 227 13.83 7.58 -5.45
C ASN A 227 12.54 8.31 -5.03
N TRP A 228 12.37 8.58 -3.75
CA TRP A 228 11.17 9.22 -3.22
C TRP A 228 11.42 9.97 -1.91
#